data_c55d530c195a2a0789579e7cdd9d02c0
#
_entry.id   c55d530c195a2a0789579e7cdd9d02c0
#
_cell.length_a   1.000
_cell.length_b   1.000
_cell.length_c   1.000
_cell.angle_alpha   90.00
_cell.angle_beta   90.00
_cell.angle_gamma   90.00
#
_symmetry.space_group_name_H-M   'P 1'
#
loop_
_entity.id
_entity.type
_entity.pdbx_description
1 polymer ?
#
loop_
_entity_poly.entity_id
_entity_poly.type
_entity_poly.pdbx_seq_one_letter_code
_entity_poly.pdbx_strand_id
1 'polypeptide(L)'
;MVLEAAATSVLIYEMLVGYPPFYDDNPFGIYEKILNGRVEWPRHLDPVAKDVIKKLLVQDRTKRLGNMKCGTEDVKRHRWFKHIDWADVFMMKLQPPIIPAVSYEGDTSNFDEYPETDWKSVRSLDPDELKLFANF
;
A
#
# COMPACT_ATOMS: atom_id res chain seq x y z
N MET A 1 6.18 -5.24 9.37
CA MET A 1 6.58 -3.81 9.48
C MET A 1 7.49 -3.30 8.35
N VAL A 2 8.54 -4.00 7.95
CA VAL A 2 9.50 -3.45 6.94
C VAL A 2 8.95 -3.47 5.50
N LEU A 3 8.14 -4.44 5.15
CA LEU A 3 7.45 -4.53 3.85
C LEU A 3 6.32 -3.50 3.74
N GLU A 4 5.63 -3.22 4.82
CA GLU A 4 4.50 -2.28 4.89
C GLU A 4 4.89 -0.83 4.55
N ALA A 5 6.04 -0.36 5.02
CA ALA A 5 6.50 1.00 4.73
C ALA A 5 6.80 1.21 3.23
N ALA A 6 7.38 0.21 2.56
CA ALA A 6 7.63 0.27 1.13
C ALA A 6 6.30 0.20 0.33
N ALA A 7 5.40 -0.71 0.70
CA ALA A 7 4.08 -0.81 0.07
C ALA A 7 3.26 0.48 0.23
N THR A 8 3.26 1.08 1.43
CA THR A 8 2.61 2.38 1.68
C THR A 8 3.15 3.48 0.76
N SER A 9 4.46 3.50 0.52
CA SER A 9 5.06 4.53 -0.36
C SER A 9 4.69 4.36 -1.83
N VAL A 10 4.54 3.12 -2.30
CA VAL A 10 4.03 2.82 -3.65
C VAL A 10 2.59 3.33 -3.78
N LEU A 11 1.74 3.04 -2.80
CA LEU A 11 0.35 3.52 -2.77
C LEU A 11 0.26 5.05 -2.74
N ILE A 12 1.06 5.73 -1.90
CA ILE A 12 1.09 7.20 -1.85
C ILE A 12 1.51 7.77 -3.21
N TYR A 13 2.54 7.21 -3.84
CA TYR A 13 2.98 7.66 -5.16
C TYR A 13 1.85 7.48 -6.19
N GLU A 14 1.23 6.32 -6.25
CA GLU A 14 0.17 5.99 -7.19
C GLU A 14 -1.06 6.89 -7.01
N MET A 15 -1.49 7.16 -5.77
CA MET A 15 -2.57 8.10 -5.49
C MET A 15 -2.29 9.53 -5.96
N LEU A 16 -1.02 9.97 -5.96
CA LEU A 16 -0.64 11.33 -6.33
C LEU A 16 -0.29 11.48 -7.81
N VAL A 17 0.13 10.42 -8.48
CA VAL A 17 0.67 10.44 -9.84
C VAL A 17 -0.24 9.71 -10.84
N GLY A 18 -1.05 8.76 -10.37
CA GLY A 18 -1.98 7.97 -11.19
C GLY A 18 -1.42 6.64 -11.71
N TYR A 19 -0.14 6.34 -11.45
CA TYR A 19 0.50 5.07 -11.79
C TYR A 19 1.60 4.74 -10.77
N PRO A 20 1.97 3.44 -10.60
CA PRO A 20 2.98 3.05 -9.62
C PRO A 20 4.40 3.52 -9.98
N PRO A 21 5.29 3.72 -8.97
CA PRO A 21 6.63 4.28 -9.18
C PRO A 21 7.58 3.39 -9.99
N PHE A 22 7.27 2.10 -10.11
CA PHE A 22 8.06 1.09 -10.83
C PHE A 22 7.27 0.45 -11.96
N TYR A 23 6.44 1.24 -12.63
CA TYR A 23 5.63 0.74 -13.74
C TYR A 23 6.48 0.32 -14.94
N ASP A 24 6.16 -0.83 -15.52
CA ASP A 24 6.69 -1.32 -16.79
C ASP A 24 5.66 -2.28 -17.41
N ASP A 25 5.58 -2.33 -18.73
CA ASP A 25 4.71 -3.27 -19.44
C ASP A 25 5.19 -4.72 -19.31
N ASN A 26 6.50 -4.90 -19.07
CA ASN A 26 7.11 -6.21 -18.85
C ASN A 26 7.32 -6.43 -17.34
N PRO A 27 6.80 -7.52 -16.75
CA PRO A 27 7.03 -7.86 -15.34
C PRO A 27 8.51 -7.89 -14.94
N PHE A 28 9.41 -8.36 -15.81
CA PHE A 28 10.85 -8.33 -15.54
C PHE A 28 11.41 -6.91 -15.46
N GLY A 29 10.86 -5.97 -16.25
CA GLY A 29 11.20 -4.55 -16.20
C GLY A 29 10.79 -3.93 -14.86
N ILE A 30 9.64 -4.34 -14.28
CA ILE A 30 9.22 -3.91 -12.94
C ILE A 30 10.26 -4.33 -11.89
N TYR A 31 10.69 -5.60 -11.92
CA TYR A 31 11.70 -6.10 -10.98
C TYR A 31 13.03 -5.37 -11.13
N GLU A 32 13.46 -5.12 -12.37
CA GLU A 32 14.69 -4.36 -12.63
C GLU A 32 14.61 -2.94 -12.07
N LYS A 33 13.50 -2.22 -12.28
CA LYS A 33 13.28 -0.87 -11.73
C LYS A 33 13.28 -0.87 -10.20
N ILE A 34 12.66 -1.86 -9.56
CA ILE A 34 12.68 -2.02 -8.11
C ILE A 34 14.11 -2.23 -7.60
N LEU A 35 14.87 -3.14 -8.22
CA LEU A 35 16.25 -3.42 -7.83
C LEU A 35 17.18 -2.23 -8.04
N ASN A 36 17.00 -1.48 -9.12
CA ASN A 36 17.77 -0.27 -9.39
C ASN A 36 17.34 0.92 -8.50
N GLY A 37 16.17 0.87 -7.89
CA GLY A 37 15.62 1.94 -7.06
C GLY A 37 15.38 3.26 -7.81
N ARG A 38 15.26 3.21 -9.13
CA ARG A 38 15.04 4.40 -9.96
C ARG A 38 13.56 4.71 -10.06
N VAL A 39 13.16 5.82 -9.44
CA VAL A 39 11.80 6.35 -9.50
C VAL A 39 11.80 7.59 -10.39
N GLU A 40 10.88 7.64 -11.32
CA GLU A 40 10.60 8.84 -12.11
C GLU A 40 9.75 9.81 -11.30
N TRP A 41 10.16 11.08 -11.25
CA TRP A 41 9.49 12.09 -10.44
C TRP A 41 8.86 13.15 -11.35
N PRO A 42 7.51 13.16 -11.44
CA PRO A 42 6.81 14.22 -12.17
C PRO A 42 7.14 15.60 -11.62
N ARG A 43 7.24 16.59 -12.50
CA ARG A 43 7.61 17.97 -12.11
C ARG A 43 6.58 18.64 -11.21
N HIS A 44 5.32 18.24 -11.34
CA HIS A 44 4.20 18.79 -10.55
C HIS A 44 4.04 18.17 -9.17
N LEU A 45 4.80 17.10 -8.86
CA LEU A 45 4.68 16.43 -7.56
C LEU A 45 5.17 17.33 -6.43
N ASP A 46 4.35 17.47 -5.40
CA ASP A 46 4.68 18.27 -4.21
C ASP A 46 6.03 17.84 -3.61
N PRO A 47 6.94 18.77 -3.31
CA PRO A 47 8.28 18.44 -2.80
C PRO A 47 8.25 17.73 -1.45
N VAL A 48 7.23 17.96 -0.60
CA VAL A 48 7.11 17.33 0.72
C VAL A 48 6.61 15.89 0.56
N ALA A 49 5.65 15.67 -0.35
CA ALA A 49 5.19 14.34 -0.72
C ALA A 49 6.34 13.52 -1.35
N LYS A 50 7.08 14.12 -2.27
CA LYS A 50 8.28 13.48 -2.84
C LYS A 50 9.30 13.08 -1.78
N ASP A 51 9.51 13.92 -0.77
CA ASP A 51 10.48 13.65 0.31
C ASP A 51 10.06 12.45 1.16
N VAL A 52 8.79 12.36 1.56
CA VAL A 52 8.31 11.21 2.35
C VAL A 52 8.38 9.91 1.55
N ILE A 53 7.96 9.93 0.28
CA ILE A 53 8.03 8.75 -0.58
C ILE A 53 9.49 8.28 -0.76
N LYS A 54 10.40 9.19 -1.05
CA LYS A 54 11.83 8.88 -1.18
C LYS A 54 12.39 8.22 0.08
N LYS A 55 12.06 8.74 1.26
CA LYS A 55 12.54 8.20 2.54
C LYS A 55 11.95 6.82 2.87
N LEU A 56 10.73 6.55 2.43
CA LEU A 56 10.08 5.25 2.58
C LEU A 56 10.59 4.22 1.53
N LEU A 57 11.04 4.67 0.35
CA LEU A 57 11.59 3.81 -0.72
C LEU A 57 13.10 3.57 -0.63
N VAL A 58 13.77 4.05 0.42
CA VAL A 58 15.21 3.78 0.61
C VAL A 58 15.45 2.27 0.57
N GLN A 59 16.34 1.80 -0.31
CA GLN A 59 16.65 0.37 -0.49
C GLN A 59 17.30 -0.22 0.76
N ASP A 60 18.26 0.48 1.36
CA ASP A 60 18.84 0.10 2.63
C ASP A 60 17.79 0.19 3.74
N ARG A 61 17.32 -0.98 4.16
CA ARG A 61 16.27 -1.09 5.18
C ARG A 61 16.64 -0.41 6.51
N THR A 62 17.92 -0.35 6.84
CA THR A 62 18.38 0.28 8.09
C THR A 62 18.24 1.81 8.08
N LYS A 63 18.23 2.41 6.89
CA LYS A 63 18.09 3.86 6.66
C LYS A 63 16.67 4.27 6.23
N ARG A 64 15.78 3.29 6.04
CA ARG A 64 14.41 3.54 5.60
C ARG A 64 13.61 4.19 6.73
N LEU A 65 12.85 5.24 6.39
CA LEU A 65 11.91 5.88 7.31
C LEU A 65 10.91 4.84 7.86
N GLY A 66 10.71 4.83 9.17
CA GLY A 66 9.91 3.83 9.87
C GLY A 66 10.68 2.60 10.35
N ASN A 67 11.94 2.42 9.94
CA ASN A 67 12.82 1.36 10.43
C ASN A 67 14.06 1.90 11.18
N MET A 68 14.08 3.19 11.46
CA MET A 68 15.12 3.83 12.27
C MET A 68 14.76 3.76 13.76
N LYS A 69 15.54 4.45 14.61
CA LYS A 69 15.49 4.36 16.07
C LYS A 69 14.10 4.54 16.68
N CYS A 70 13.28 5.44 16.16
CA CYS A 70 11.94 5.72 16.69
C CYS A 70 10.82 4.98 15.94
N GLY A 71 11.15 4.16 14.94
CA GLY A 71 10.17 3.34 14.21
C GLY A 71 9.06 4.16 13.57
N THR A 72 7.81 3.81 13.85
CA THR A 72 6.62 4.48 13.27
C THR A 72 6.52 5.94 13.66
N GLU A 73 7.08 6.35 14.80
CA GLU A 73 7.07 7.74 15.23
C GLU A 73 7.90 8.65 14.30
N ASP A 74 8.96 8.12 13.67
CA ASP A 74 9.72 8.88 12.67
C ASP A 74 8.85 9.17 11.43
N VAL A 75 7.96 8.25 11.06
CA VAL A 75 6.99 8.45 9.96
C VAL A 75 5.97 9.52 10.36
N LYS A 76 5.33 9.37 11.52
CA LYS A 76 4.29 10.28 12.00
C LYS A 76 4.78 11.72 12.13
N ARG A 77 6.05 11.91 12.52
CA ARG A 77 6.70 13.23 12.66
C ARG A 77 7.17 13.83 11.35
N HIS A 78 7.07 13.10 10.24
CA HIS A 78 7.47 13.67 8.97
C HIS A 78 6.60 14.87 8.59
N ARG A 79 7.20 15.93 8.04
CA ARG A 79 6.52 17.20 7.73
C ARG A 79 5.29 17.06 6.82
N TRP A 80 5.20 15.96 6.06
CA TRP A 80 4.02 15.68 5.24
C TRP A 80 2.78 15.40 6.09
N PHE A 81 2.97 14.84 7.28
CA PHE A 81 1.91 14.52 8.23
C PHE A 81 1.70 15.59 9.33
N LYS A 82 2.35 16.77 9.22
CA LYS A 82 2.37 17.78 10.29
C LYS A 82 0.99 18.27 10.75
N HIS A 83 -0.03 18.11 9.90
CA HIS A 83 -1.40 18.56 10.19
C HIS A 83 -2.31 17.41 10.67
N ILE A 84 -1.77 16.20 10.81
CA ILE A 84 -2.53 15.03 11.24
C ILE A 84 -2.43 14.87 12.75
N ASP A 85 -3.57 14.91 13.44
CA ASP A 85 -3.68 14.42 14.81
C ASP A 85 -3.89 12.91 14.78
N TRP A 86 -2.87 12.16 15.19
CA TRP A 86 -2.89 10.71 15.14
C TRP A 86 -3.85 10.08 16.16
N ALA A 87 -4.14 10.79 17.26
CA ALA A 87 -5.14 10.36 18.23
C ALA A 87 -6.54 10.46 17.59
N ASP A 88 -6.82 11.53 16.88
CA ASP A 88 -8.09 11.72 16.17
C ASP A 88 -8.24 10.72 15.00
N VAL A 89 -7.15 10.36 14.30
CA VAL A 89 -7.17 9.28 13.32
C VAL A 89 -7.55 7.96 14.00
N PHE A 90 -6.86 7.61 15.08
CA PHE A 90 -7.11 6.37 15.80
C PHE A 90 -8.54 6.29 16.35
N MET A 91 -9.05 7.41 16.84
CA MET A 91 -10.41 7.54 17.38
C MET A 91 -11.48 7.70 16.28
N MET A 92 -11.10 7.64 15.00
CA MET A 92 -12.01 7.84 13.84
C MET A 92 -12.80 9.15 13.88
N LYS A 93 -12.20 10.21 14.44
CA LYS A 93 -12.84 11.53 14.54
C LYS A 93 -12.65 12.40 13.29
N LEU A 94 -11.62 12.10 12.49
CA LEU A 94 -11.39 12.81 11.24
C LEU A 94 -12.40 12.33 10.21
N GLN A 95 -13.12 13.28 9.65
CA GLN A 95 -14.02 12.96 8.54
C GLN A 95 -13.19 12.69 7.26
N PRO A 96 -13.36 11.54 6.60
CA PRO A 96 -12.66 11.27 5.36
C PRO A 96 -13.20 12.19 4.24
N PRO A 97 -12.35 12.61 3.29
CA PRO A 97 -12.77 13.46 2.18
C PRO A 97 -13.70 12.75 1.19
N ILE A 98 -13.66 11.43 1.16
CA ILE A 98 -14.50 10.57 0.33
C ILE A 98 -15.21 9.59 1.25
N ILE A 99 -16.53 9.64 1.25
CA ILE A 99 -17.39 8.70 1.99
C ILE A 99 -18.16 7.89 0.94
N PRO A 100 -17.90 6.58 0.79
CA PRO A 100 -18.65 5.74 -0.13
C PRO A 100 -20.15 5.77 0.22
N ALA A 101 -21.01 5.85 -0.80
CA ALA A 101 -22.44 5.70 -0.59
C ALA A 101 -22.73 4.23 -0.25
N VAL A 102 -23.40 4.00 0.88
CA VAL A 102 -23.85 2.68 1.32
C VAL A 102 -25.32 2.82 1.68
N SER A 103 -26.17 2.08 0.99
CA SER A 103 -27.64 2.20 1.13
C SER A 103 -28.19 1.27 2.21
N TYR A 104 -27.54 0.15 2.47
CA TYR A 104 -27.92 -0.86 3.47
C TYR A 104 -26.70 -1.69 3.88
N GLU A 105 -26.83 -2.44 4.97
CA GLU A 105 -25.79 -3.36 5.44
C GLU A 105 -25.58 -4.49 4.41
N GLY A 106 -24.33 -4.65 3.93
CA GLY A 106 -24.00 -5.60 2.86
C GLY A 106 -24.19 -5.05 1.44
N ASP A 107 -24.35 -3.73 1.27
CA ASP A 107 -24.41 -3.10 -0.05
C ASP A 107 -23.08 -3.27 -0.80
N THR A 108 -23.14 -3.93 -1.95
CA THR A 108 -21.98 -4.23 -2.81
C THR A 108 -21.88 -3.30 -4.03
N SER A 109 -22.72 -2.25 -4.13
CA SER A 109 -22.80 -1.36 -5.29
C SER A 109 -21.50 -0.60 -5.60
N ASN A 110 -20.57 -0.49 -4.62
CA ASN A 110 -19.25 0.10 -4.79
C ASN A 110 -18.18 -0.86 -5.31
N PHE A 111 -18.55 -2.11 -5.61
CA PHE A 111 -17.64 -3.17 -6.10
C PHE A 111 -18.10 -3.65 -7.47
N ASP A 112 -17.13 -4.05 -8.30
CA ASP A 112 -17.44 -4.68 -9.57
C ASP A 112 -18.11 -6.04 -9.37
N GLU A 113 -19.03 -6.39 -10.26
CA GLU A 113 -19.62 -7.72 -10.27
C GLU A 113 -18.67 -8.70 -10.97
N TYR A 114 -18.34 -9.78 -10.28
CA TYR A 114 -17.56 -10.89 -10.84
C TYR A 114 -18.45 -12.12 -10.99
N PRO A 115 -18.30 -12.88 -12.08
CA PRO A 115 -19.02 -14.14 -12.22
C PRO A 115 -18.61 -15.08 -11.09
N GLU A 116 -19.61 -15.68 -10.42
CA GLU A 116 -19.33 -16.68 -9.39
C GLU A 116 -18.60 -17.87 -9.99
N THR A 117 -17.51 -18.28 -9.39
CA THR A 117 -16.82 -19.50 -9.74
C THR A 117 -17.61 -20.68 -9.19
N ASP A 118 -17.99 -21.63 -10.06
CA ASP A 118 -18.60 -22.88 -9.60
C ASP A 118 -17.58 -23.69 -8.78
N TRP A 119 -17.62 -23.48 -7.45
CA TRP A 119 -16.74 -24.18 -6.52
C TRP A 119 -16.86 -25.71 -6.59
N LYS A 120 -17.97 -26.25 -7.12
CA LYS A 120 -18.16 -27.69 -7.32
C LYS A 120 -17.29 -28.24 -8.44
N SER A 121 -16.85 -27.37 -9.37
CA SER A 121 -15.92 -27.72 -10.45
C SER A 121 -14.46 -27.69 -10.01
N VAL A 122 -14.17 -27.17 -8.81
CA VAL A 122 -12.80 -27.09 -8.29
C VAL A 122 -12.37 -28.47 -7.78
N ARG A 123 -11.19 -28.91 -8.20
CA ARG A 123 -10.59 -30.15 -7.72
C ARG A 123 -10.47 -30.16 -6.19
N SER A 124 -10.93 -31.21 -5.56
CA SER A 124 -10.67 -31.41 -4.13
C SER A 124 -9.17 -31.60 -3.88
N LEU A 125 -8.67 -30.99 -2.81
CA LEU A 125 -7.30 -31.20 -2.37
C LEU A 125 -7.15 -32.63 -1.84
N ASP A 126 -6.01 -33.25 -2.15
CA ASP A 126 -5.66 -34.54 -1.57
C ASP A 126 -5.24 -34.40 -0.09
N PRO A 127 -5.16 -35.52 0.66
CA PRO A 127 -4.82 -35.49 2.09
C PRO A 127 -3.43 -34.89 2.39
N ASP A 128 -2.47 -34.98 1.46
CA ASP A 128 -1.13 -34.45 1.66
C ASP A 128 -1.12 -32.94 1.39
N GLU A 129 -1.87 -32.47 0.41
CA GLU A 129 -2.10 -31.04 0.17
C GLU A 129 -2.81 -30.38 1.37
N LEU A 130 -3.82 -31.05 1.94
CA LEU A 130 -4.52 -30.55 3.12
C LEU A 130 -3.63 -30.39 4.36
N LYS A 131 -2.57 -31.20 4.50
CA LYS A 131 -1.60 -31.07 5.59
C LYS A 131 -0.85 -29.74 5.55
N LEU A 132 -0.67 -29.14 4.36
CA LEU A 132 -0.03 -27.83 4.23
C LEU A 132 -0.83 -26.72 4.90
N PHE A 133 -2.13 -26.91 5.10
CA PHE A 133 -3.06 -25.96 5.71
C PHE A 133 -3.46 -26.34 7.15
N ALA A 134 -2.80 -27.33 7.76
CA ALA A 134 -3.17 -27.85 9.09
C ALA A 134 -3.08 -26.80 10.22
N ASN A 135 -2.40 -25.69 10.00
CA ASN A 135 -2.22 -24.60 10.97
C ASN A 135 -3.00 -23.32 10.59
N PHE A 136 -3.93 -23.43 9.64
CA PHE A 136 -4.83 -22.34 9.25
C PHE A 136 -6.15 -22.43 9.96
#